data_72e4678b940d7552e338c2e3f2b8ea78
#
_entry.id   72e4678b940d7552e338c2e3f2b8ea78
#
_cell.length_a   1.000
_cell.length_b   1.000
_cell.length_c   1.000
_cell.angle_alpha   90.00
_cell.angle_beta   90.00
_cell.angle_gamma   90.00
#
_symmetry.space_group_name_H-M   'P 1'
#
loop_
_entity.id
_entity.type
_entity.pdbx_description
1 polymer ?
#
loop_
_entity_poly.entity_id
_entity_poly.type
_entity_poly.pdbx_seq_one_letter_code
_entity_poly.pdbx_strand_id
1 'polypeptide(L)'
;MIMHKVTTLNQFIIERQAEIPGATGEFSRLLHHIGIAAKKVHREVNKAGLVDILGKVGSINVQATEENQDIVVFEEGLSKDGKYIICMDPLDGSSNIDVNVSVGTIFSIYKRISPIGEPLVMEDFFQPGTEQVAAGYVIYGSSTMLVYTSGNGVNGFTLDTSIG
;
A
#
# COMPACT_ATOMS: atom_id res chain seq x y z
N MET A 1 24.68 24.62 -11.75
CA MET A 1 23.30 24.24 -11.39
C MET A 1 23.24 22.72 -11.45
N ILE A 2 23.29 22.05 -10.29
CA ILE A 2 23.23 20.58 -10.25
C ILE A 2 21.76 20.22 -10.54
N MET A 3 21.48 19.70 -11.73
CA MET A 3 20.18 19.09 -12.02
C MET A 3 20.05 17.82 -11.17
N HIS A 4 19.31 17.88 -10.07
CA HIS A 4 18.93 16.66 -9.39
C HIS A 4 18.05 15.84 -10.33
N LYS A 5 18.55 14.66 -10.70
CA LYS A 5 17.77 13.70 -11.50
C LYS A 5 16.54 13.31 -10.68
N VAL A 6 15.36 13.68 -11.14
CA VAL A 6 14.10 13.23 -10.53
C VAL A 6 13.95 11.73 -10.82
N THR A 7 13.87 10.92 -9.78
CA THR A 7 13.64 9.48 -9.89
C THR A 7 12.18 9.21 -9.51
N THR A 8 11.42 8.62 -10.42
CA THR A 8 10.03 8.21 -10.13
C THR A 8 10.00 6.96 -9.27
N LEU A 9 8.88 6.74 -8.55
CA LEU A 9 8.66 5.51 -7.77
C LEU A 9 8.91 4.25 -8.61
N ASN A 10 8.36 4.19 -9.83
CA ASN A 10 8.54 3.04 -10.72
C ASN A 10 9.98 2.82 -11.10
N GLN A 11 10.71 3.87 -11.46
CA GLN A 11 12.12 3.76 -11.79
C GLN A 11 12.93 3.28 -10.59
N PHE A 12 12.66 3.83 -9.41
CA PHE A 12 13.31 3.42 -8.17
C PHE A 12 13.06 1.93 -7.84
N ILE A 13 11.81 1.47 -7.96
CA ILE A 13 11.45 0.06 -7.72
C ILE A 13 12.21 -0.87 -8.68
N ILE A 14 12.29 -0.50 -9.97
CA ILE A 14 13.01 -1.30 -10.99
C ILE A 14 14.50 -1.35 -10.68
N GLU A 15 15.11 -0.21 -10.35
CA GLU A 15 16.54 -0.13 -10.00
C GLU A 15 16.84 -1.00 -8.76
N ARG A 16 16.00 -0.92 -7.71
CA ARG A 16 16.17 -1.73 -6.50
C ARG A 16 15.94 -3.22 -6.72
N GLN A 17 14.99 -3.59 -7.58
CA GLN A 17 14.77 -5.00 -7.92
C GLN A 17 16.02 -5.64 -8.54
N ALA A 18 16.73 -4.90 -9.38
CA ALA A 18 17.96 -5.39 -10.01
C ALA A 18 19.10 -5.67 -9.00
N GLU A 19 19.05 -5.04 -7.82
CA GLU A 19 20.03 -5.24 -6.73
C GLU A 19 19.72 -6.48 -5.87
N ILE A 20 18.52 -7.10 -6.00
CA ILE A 20 18.09 -8.22 -5.17
C ILE A 20 18.24 -9.53 -5.96
N PRO A 21 19.22 -10.41 -5.60
CA PRO A 21 19.39 -11.69 -6.26
C PRO A 21 18.12 -12.57 -6.14
N GLY A 22 17.64 -13.11 -7.25
CA GLY A 22 16.48 -13.98 -7.30
C GLY A 22 15.13 -13.27 -7.18
N ALA A 23 15.09 -11.93 -7.29
CA ALA A 23 13.83 -11.18 -7.31
C ALA A 23 12.98 -11.57 -8.54
N THR A 24 11.75 -12.03 -8.30
CA THR A 24 10.81 -12.49 -9.35
C THR A 24 9.91 -11.35 -9.87
N GLY A 25 10.07 -10.13 -9.38
CA GLY A 25 9.23 -8.98 -9.74
C GLY A 25 7.88 -8.91 -9.03
N GLU A 26 7.48 -9.92 -8.28
CA GLU A 26 6.19 -9.92 -7.58
C GLU A 26 6.12 -8.85 -6.49
N PHE A 27 7.19 -8.71 -5.70
CA PHE A 27 7.29 -7.66 -4.70
C PHE A 27 7.24 -6.26 -5.34
N SER A 28 7.98 -6.06 -6.42
CA SER A 28 7.98 -4.80 -7.18
C SER A 28 6.60 -4.47 -7.74
N ARG A 29 5.88 -5.48 -8.24
CA ARG A 29 4.50 -5.32 -8.72
C ARG A 29 3.55 -4.96 -7.57
N LEU A 30 3.72 -5.54 -6.39
CA LEU A 30 2.93 -5.21 -5.21
C LEU A 30 3.13 -3.74 -4.81
N LEU A 31 4.37 -3.25 -4.72
CA LEU A 31 4.66 -1.84 -4.44
C LEU A 31 4.09 -0.90 -5.51
N HIS A 32 4.13 -1.29 -6.78
CA HIS A 32 3.51 -0.55 -7.87
C HIS A 32 1.99 -0.43 -7.68
N HIS A 33 1.32 -1.53 -7.31
CA HIS A 33 -0.12 -1.53 -7.04
C HIS A 33 -0.48 -0.66 -5.83
N ILE A 34 0.33 -0.65 -4.77
CA ILE A 34 0.17 0.28 -3.63
C ILE A 34 0.24 1.72 -4.13
N GLY A 35 1.20 2.06 -4.98
CA GLY A 35 1.30 3.39 -5.57
C GLY A 35 0.08 3.79 -6.41
N ILE A 36 -0.48 2.86 -7.19
CA ILE A 36 -1.73 3.09 -7.95
C ILE A 36 -2.92 3.28 -7.00
N ALA A 37 -3.03 2.45 -5.97
CA ALA A 37 -4.09 2.56 -4.97
C ALA A 37 -4.02 3.92 -4.26
N ALA A 38 -2.82 4.36 -3.85
CA ALA A 38 -2.60 5.67 -3.24
C ALA A 38 -3.08 6.82 -4.12
N LYS A 39 -2.84 6.78 -5.44
CA LYS A 39 -3.35 7.79 -6.38
C LYS A 39 -4.88 7.82 -6.44
N LYS A 40 -5.52 6.64 -6.39
CA LYS A 40 -7.00 6.55 -6.37
C LYS A 40 -7.57 7.13 -5.08
N VAL A 41 -7.01 6.75 -3.92
CA VAL A 41 -7.43 7.29 -2.63
C VAL A 41 -7.21 8.80 -2.58
N HIS A 42 -6.02 9.30 -3.00
CA HIS A 42 -5.75 10.72 -3.10
C HIS A 42 -6.85 11.47 -3.85
N ARG A 43 -7.27 10.94 -5.02
CA ARG A 43 -8.31 11.58 -5.83
C ARG A 43 -9.64 11.63 -5.10
N GLU A 44 -10.02 10.58 -4.38
CA GLU A 44 -11.29 10.53 -3.66
C GLU A 44 -11.27 11.40 -2.39
N VAL A 45 -10.18 11.37 -1.62
CA VAL A 45 -10.02 12.22 -0.42
C VAL A 45 -10.09 13.71 -0.81
N ASN A 46 -9.47 14.12 -1.92
CA ASN A 46 -9.54 15.52 -2.39
C ASN A 46 -10.92 15.94 -2.92
N LYS A 47 -11.84 14.99 -3.10
CA LYS A 47 -13.25 15.28 -3.41
C LYS A 47 -14.15 15.26 -2.18
N ALA A 48 -13.60 14.92 -1.01
CA ALA A 48 -14.36 14.94 0.24
C ALA A 48 -15.01 16.31 0.44
N GLY A 49 -16.27 16.32 0.84
CA GLY A 49 -17.08 17.53 0.92
C GLY A 49 -17.79 17.94 -0.41
N LEU A 50 -17.39 17.39 -1.57
CA LEU A 50 -18.10 17.56 -2.84
C LEU A 50 -19.02 16.37 -3.16
N VAL A 51 -18.75 15.22 -2.57
CA VAL A 51 -19.49 13.97 -2.76
C VAL A 51 -19.67 13.35 -1.38
N ASP A 52 -20.84 12.78 -1.13
CA ASP A 52 -21.12 12.00 0.09
C ASP A 52 -20.25 10.72 0.06
N ILE A 53 -19.01 10.83 0.56
CA ILE A 53 -17.99 9.78 0.48
C ILE A 53 -18.06 8.84 1.68
N LEU A 54 -18.71 9.24 2.77
CA LEU A 54 -18.93 8.41 3.94
C LEU A 54 -19.72 7.14 3.56
N GLY A 55 -18.98 6.04 3.38
CA GLY A 55 -19.51 4.72 3.02
C GLY A 55 -19.43 4.32 1.55
N LYS A 56 -18.84 5.14 0.66
CA LYS A 56 -18.69 4.81 -0.76
C LYS A 56 -17.31 5.15 -1.31
N VAL A 57 -16.29 4.50 -0.83
CA VAL A 57 -15.01 4.46 -1.55
C VAL A 57 -15.20 3.51 -2.73
N GLY A 58 -15.65 4.09 -3.87
CA GLY A 58 -15.68 3.48 -5.19
C GLY A 58 -16.08 2.01 -5.29
N SER A 59 -16.26 1.48 -6.46
CA SER A 59 -16.58 0.08 -6.78
C SER A 59 -15.48 -0.95 -6.45
N ILE A 60 -14.51 -0.60 -5.63
CA ILE A 60 -13.64 -1.54 -4.94
C ILE A 60 -14.36 -1.80 -3.62
N ASN A 61 -14.84 -3.03 -3.41
CA ASN A 61 -15.32 -3.50 -2.12
C ASN A 61 -14.15 -3.50 -1.11
N VAL A 62 -13.68 -2.33 -0.70
CA VAL A 62 -12.83 -2.19 0.48
C VAL A 62 -13.78 -2.00 1.66
N GLN A 63 -14.41 -3.08 2.09
CA GLN A 63 -15.05 -3.17 3.39
C GLN A 63 -14.01 -3.48 4.48
N ALA A 64 -12.86 -2.84 4.44
CA ALA A 64 -11.94 -2.79 5.55
C ALA A 64 -12.05 -1.40 6.15
N THR A 65 -13.14 -1.15 6.85
CA THR A 65 -13.27 0.02 7.72
C THR A 65 -12.64 -0.31 9.06
N GLU A 66 -12.20 0.70 9.81
CA GLU A 66 -11.73 0.58 11.21
C GLU A 66 -12.70 -0.22 12.10
N GLU A 67 -13.92 -0.41 11.67
CA GLU A 67 -14.98 -1.12 12.36
C GLU A 67 -15.00 -2.63 12.08
N ASN A 68 -14.35 -3.09 11.01
CA ASN A 68 -14.22 -4.52 10.68
C ASN A 68 -12.83 -5.01 11.11
N GLN A 69 -12.77 -5.62 12.28
CA GLN A 69 -11.57 -6.33 12.77
C GLN A 69 -11.39 -7.70 12.08
N ASP A 70 -12.20 -8.00 11.07
CA ASP A 70 -12.13 -9.27 10.36
C ASP A 70 -11.07 -9.24 9.26
N ILE A 71 -10.35 -10.35 9.13
CA ILE A 71 -9.41 -10.55 8.02
C ILE A 71 -10.22 -10.72 6.75
N VAL A 72 -10.08 -9.77 5.81
CA VAL A 72 -10.71 -9.86 4.49
C VAL A 72 -9.74 -10.55 3.54
N VAL A 73 -10.04 -11.77 3.15
CA VAL A 73 -9.30 -12.49 2.10
C VAL A 73 -9.92 -12.16 0.75
N PHE A 74 -9.19 -11.42 -0.08
CA PHE A 74 -9.63 -11.10 -1.44
C PHE A 74 -9.39 -12.28 -2.37
N GLU A 75 -10.46 -12.75 -3.04
CA GLU A 75 -10.49 -13.75 -4.09
C GLU A 75 -9.68 -15.03 -3.78
N GLU A 76 -10.35 -16.08 -3.34
CA GLU A 76 -9.75 -17.39 -3.04
C GLU A 76 -8.87 -17.95 -4.18
N GLY A 77 -9.18 -17.64 -5.45
CA GLY A 77 -8.42 -18.11 -6.60
C GLY A 77 -7.04 -17.46 -6.75
N LEU A 78 -6.92 -16.16 -6.50
CA LEU A 78 -5.65 -15.42 -6.64
C LEU A 78 -4.78 -15.50 -5.39
N SER A 79 -5.37 -15.75 -4.23
CA SER A 79 -4.63 -15.83 -2.96
C SER A 79 -3.76 -17.09 -2.86
N LYS A 80 -4.10 -18.17 -3.54
CA LYS A 80 -3.35 -19.43 -3.48
C LYS A 80 -1.94 -19.34 -4.08
N ASP A 81 -1.75 -18.49 -5.08
CA ASP A 81 -0.47 -18.35 -5.79
C ASP A 81 0.40 -17.19 -5.27
N GLY A 82 -0.14 -16.38 -4.37
CA GLY A 82 0.56 -15.23 -3.80
C GLY A 82 1.70 -15.63 -2.88
N LYS A 83 2.89 -15.02 -3.05
CA LYS A 83 4.07 -15.24 -2.20
C LYS A 83 4.15 -14.27 -1.03
N TYR A 84 3.33 -13.23 -1.03
CA TYR A 84 3.35 -12.17 -0.02
C TYR A 84 1.98 -11.98 0.59
N ILE A 85 1.98 -11.65 1.87
CA ILE A 85 0.82 -11.21 2.63
C ILE A 85 0.98 -9.71 2.85
N ILE A 86 -0.09 -8.96 2.60
CA ILE A 86 -0.17 -7.55 2.96
C ILE A 86 -1.19 -7.38 4.09
N CYS A 87 -0.76 -6.78 5.18
CA CYS A 87 -1.63 -6.32 6.25
C CYS A 87 -1.70 -4.80 6.17
N MET A 88 -2.89 -4.23 6.14
CA MET A 88 -3.04 -2.79 5.95
C MET A 88 -4.28 -2.23 6.64
N ASP A 89 -4.16 -1.00 7.11
CA ASP A 89 -5.29 -0.11 7.31
C ASP A 89 -5.38 0.79 6.07
N PRO A 90 -6.41 0.61 5.23
CA PRO A 90 -6.48 1.32 3.95
C PRO A 90 -6.79 2.81 4.10
N LEU A 91 -7.41 3.25 5.19
CA LEU A 91 -7.78 4.65 5.40
C LEU A 91 -7.87 4.99 6.89
N ASP A 92 -6.73 4.94 7.58
CA ASP A 92 -6.59 5.34 8.98
C ASP A 92 -6.98 6.81 9.18
N GLY A 93 -7.80 7.05 10.20
CA GLY A 93 -8.32 8.38 10.52
C GLY A 93 -9.45 8.84 9.60
N SER A 94 -10.17 7.93 8.94
CA SER A 94 -11.26 8.26 7.98
C SER A 94 -12.35 9.15 8.57
N SER A 95 -12.64 9.05 9.86
CA SER A 95 -13.58 9.93 10.59
C SER A 95 -13.17 11.40 10.62
N ASN A 96 -11.90 11.71 10.29
CA ASN A 96 -11.36 13.06 10.27
C ASN A 96 -11.44 13.75 8.91
N ILE A 97 -11.95 13.07 7.87
CA ILE A 97 -12.04 13.62 6.51
C ILE A 97 -12.92 14.87 6.48
N ASP A 98 -14.04 14.86 7.21
CA ASP A 98 -15.00 15.97 7.24
C ASP A 98 -14.45 17.25 7.90
N VAL A 99 -13.44 17.09 8.75
CA VAL A 99 -12.79 18.22 9.43
C VAL A 99 -11.47 18.62 8.79
N ASN A 100 -11.18 18.07 7.59
CA ASN A 100 -10.01 18.40 6.79
C ASN A 100 -8.67 18.11 7.49
N VAL A 101 -8.62 17.09 8.33
CA VAL A 101 -7.39 16.57 8.93
C VAL A 101 -6.81 15.50 8.01
N SER A 102 -5.48 15.45 7.92
CA SER A 102 -4.81 14.45 7.10
C SER A 102 -5.16 13.03 7.55
N VAL A 103 -5.45 12.16 6.59
CA VAL A 103 -5.69 10.74 6.78
C VAL A 103 -4.58 9.94 6.10
N GLY A 104 -4.47 8.66 6.39
CA GLY A 104 -3.39 7.84 5.86
C GLY A 104 -3.79 6.42 5.54
N THR A 105 -2.91 5.74 4.81
CA THR A 105 -2.89 4.30 4.64
C THR A 105 -1.64 3.76 5.32
N ILE A 106 -1.74 2.72 6.13
CA ILE A 106 -0.59 2.05 6.75
C ILE A 106 -0.55 0.63 6.24
N PHE A 107 0.63 0.12 5.91
CA PHE A 107 0.77 -1.25 5.44
C PHE A 107 2.05 -1.92 5.91
N SER A 108 1.99 -3.25 6.02
CA SER A 108 3.13 -4.13 6.22
C SER A 108 3.04 -5.32 5.29
N ILE A 109 4.20 -5.82 4.86
CA ILE A 109 4.30 -6.92 3.90
C ILE A 109 5.16 -8.01 4.51
N TYR A 110 4.66 -9.24 4.46
CA TYR A 110 5.34 -10.45 4.92
C TYR A 110 5.47 -11.45 3.77
N LYS A 111 6.44 -12.35 3.87
CA LYS A 111 6.42 -13.56 3.05
C LYS A 111 5.37 -14.51 3.58
N ARG A 112 4.67 -15.17 2.67
CA ARG A 112 3.80 -16.28 2.98
C ARG A 112 4.61 -17.45 3.54
N ILE A 113 4.10 -18.10 4.61
CA ILE A 113 4.71 -19.28 5.25
C ILE A 113 4.09 -20.56 4.70
N SER A 114 2.76 -20.58 4.50
CA SER A 114 2.05 -21.74 3.97
C SER A 114 2.51 -22.05 2.53
N PRO A 115 2.44 -23.33 2.09
CA PRO A 115 2.83 -23.72 0.74
C PRO A 115 2.02 -22.97 -0.34
N ILE A 116 2.70 -22.59 -1.44
CA ILE A 116 2.02 -22.00 -2.59
C ILE A 116 1.10 -23.05 -3.21
N GLY A 117 -0.10 -22.63 -3.59
CA GLY A 117 -1.17 -23.52 -4.10
C GLY A 117 -2.13 -24.01 -3.01
N GLU A 118 -1.77 -23.91 -1.74
CA GLU A 118 -2.62 -24.26 -0.61
C GLU A 118 -3.40 -23.04 -0.09
N PRO A 119 -4.46 -23.21 0.68
CA PRO A 119 -5.14 -22.10 1.37
C PRO A 119 -4.20 -21.37 2.34
N LEU A 120 -4.46 -20.07 2.55
CA LEU A 120 -3.79 -19.29 3.59
C LEU A 120 -4.17 -19.82 4.98
N VAL A 121 -3.23 -19.76 5.90
CA VAL A 121 -3.41 -20.13 7.31
C VAL A 121 -3.21 -18.92 8.21
N MET A 122 -3.69 -18.98 9.45
CA MET A 122 -3.59 -17.85 10.38
C MET A 122 -2.15 -17.43 10.66
N GLU A 123 -1.22 -18.38 10.65
CA GLU A 123 0.21 -18.16 10.84
C GLU A 123 0.82 -17.27 9.75
N ASP A 124 0.24 -17.25 8.55
CA ASP A 124 0.65 -16.34 7.47
C ASP A 124 0.48 -14.87 7.88
N PHE A 125 -0.50 -14.57 8.73
CA PHE A 125 -0.85 -13.21 9.16
C PHE A 125 -0.20 -12.83 10.50
N PHE A 126 0.01 -13.80 11.40
CA PHE A 126 0.54 -13.56 12.74
C PHE A 126 2.05 -13.85 12.82
N GLN A 127 2.82 -13.17 11.99
CA GLN A 127 4.26 -13.26 12.00
C GLN A 127 4.89 -12.20 12.91
N PRO A 128 6.05 -12.45 13.53
CA PRO A 128 6.79 -11.42 14.24
C PRO A 128 7.12 -10.23 13.36
N GLY A 129 7.11 -9.00 13.90
CA GLY A 129 7.46 -7.80 13.15
C GLY A 129 8.87 -7.81 12.55
N THR A 130 9.77 -8.65 13.06
CA THR A 130 11.11 -8.87 12.53
C THR A 130 11.12 -9.60 11.18
N GLU A 131 10.02 -10.29 10.84
CA GLU A 131 9.86 -11.02 9.58
C GLU A 131 9.26 -10.15 8.46
N GLN A 132 8.98 -8.88 8.73
CA GLN A 132 8.52 -7.94 7.71
C GLN A 132 9.56 -7.81 6.60
N VAL A 133 9.12 -7.98 5.35
CA VAL A 133 9.95 -7.70 4.17
C VAL A 133 9.85 -6.25 3.72
N ALA A 134 8.76 -5.59 4.07
CA ALA A 134 8.58 -4.16 3.90
C ALA A 134 7.48 -3.63 4.81
N ALA A 135 7.55 -2.35 5.13
CA ALA A 135 6.49 -1.60 5.79
C ALA A 135 6.47 -0.17 5.26
N GLY A 136 5.32 0.48 5.34
CA GLY A 136 5.20 1.85 4.89
C GLY A 136 3.85 2.47 5.17
N TYR A 137 3.73 3.70 4.74
CA TYR A 137 2.47 4.44 4.83
C TYR A 137 2.32 5.41 3.65
N VAL A 138 1.08 5.79 3.40
CA VAL A 138 0.73 6.92 2.54
C VAL A 138 0.02 7.94 3.41
N ILE A 139 0.41 9.20 3.34
CA ILE A 139 -0.30 10.29 3.99
C ILE A 139 -0.98 11.16 2.93
N TYR A 140 -2.27 11.46 3.13
CA TYR A 140 -3.09 12.28 2.27
C TYR A 140 -3.33 13.64 2.97
N GLY A 141 -2.42 14.58 2.76
CA GLY A 141 -2.46 15.92 3.33
C GLY A 141 -2.31 17.00 2.28
N SER A 142 -1.65 18.10 2.61
CA SER A 142 -1.30 19.18 1.67
C SER A 142 -0.49 18.68 0.46
N SER A 143 0.23 17.59 0.63
CA SER A 143 0.79 16.75 -0.42
C SER A 143 0.53 15.30 -0.10
N THR A 144 0.40 14.45 -1.10
CA THR A 144 0.32 13.00 -0.89
C THR A 144 1.71 12.42 -0.98
N MET A 145 2.12 11.72 0.09
CA MET A 145 3.44 11.12 0.20
C MET A 145 3.33 9.63 0.50
N LEU A 146 4.02 8.81 -0.27
CA LEU A 146 4.29 7.40 0.02
C LEU A 146 5.67 7.28 0.66
N VAL A 147 5.74 6.70 1.84
CA VAL A 147 6.99 6.42 2.54
C VAL A 147 7.05 4.94 2.84
N TYR A 148 8.15 4.27 2.49
CA TYR A 148 8.34 2.86 2.80
C TYR A 148 9.79 2.47 3.02
N THR A 149 9.97 1.33 3.66
CA THR A 149 11.25 0.65 3.82
C THR A 149 11.12 -0.81 3.38
N SER A 150 12.20 -1.35 2.82
CA SER A 150 12.39 -2.78 2.55
C SER A 150 13.68 -3.31 3.19
N GLY A 151 14.05 -2.73 4.33
CA GLY A 151 15.23 -3.12 5.10
C GLY A 151 16.50 -2.31 4.79
N ASN A 152 16.56 -1.58 3.67
CA ASN A 152 17.73 -0.82 3.23
C ASN A 152 17.47 0.70 3.25
N GLY A 153 17.13 1.23 4.43
CA GLY A 153 16.79 2.63 4.61
C GLY A 153 15.31 2.92 4.34
N VAL A 154 14.93 4.19 4.51
CA VAL A 154 13.57 4.68 4.31
C VAL A 154 13.54 5.56 3.08
N ASN A 155 12.56 5.35 2.22
CA ASN A 155 12.40 6.06 0.95
C ASN A 155 11.05 6.77 0.93
N GLY A 156 11.04 8.05 0.54
CA GLY A 156 9.85 8.88 0.44
C GLY A 156 9.62 9.37 -0.99
N PHE A 157 8.36 9.35 -1.42
CA PHE A 157 7.92 9.79 -2.75
C PHE A 157 6.72 10.71 -2.61
N THR A 158 6.79 11.87 -3.25
CA THR A 158 5.66 12.80 -3.31
C THR A 158 4.91 12.59 -4.62
N LEU A 159 3.58 12.55 -4.54
CA LEU A 159 2.74 12.50 -5.74
C LEU A 159 2.78 13.85 -6.45
N ASP A 160 3.23 13.83 -7.69
CA ASP A 160 3.09 14.95 -8.63
C ASP A 160 1.86 14.72 -9.50
N THR A 161 0.79 15.47 -9.24
CA THR A 161 -0.48 15.34 -9.95
C THR A 161 -0.42 15.85 -11.39
N SER A 162 0.66 16.54 -11.77
CA SER A 162 0.84 17.07 -13.14
C SER A 162 1.35 16.02 -14.12
N ILE A 163 2.03 14.98 -13.60
CA ILE A 163 2.61 13.90 -14.41
C ILE A 163 2.05 12.51 -14.07
N GLY A 164 1.16 12.41 -13.10
CA GLY A 164 0.43 11.18 -12.73
C GLY A 164 1.06 10.40 -11.62
#